data_6bddf6a8334affbf428137d3dd67582c
#
_entry.id   6bddf6a8334affbf428137d3dd67582c
#
_cell.length_a   1.000
_cell.length_b   1.000
_cell.length_c   1.000
_cell.angle_alpha   90.00
_cell.angle_beta   90.00
_cell.angle_gamma   90.00
#
_symmetry.space_group_name_H-M   'P 1'
#
loop_
_entity.id
_entity.type
_entity.pdbx_description
1 polymer ?
#
loop_
_entity_poly.entity_id
_entity_poly.type
_entity_poly.pdbx_seq_one_letter_code
_entity_poly.pdbx_strand_id
1 'polypeptide(L)'
;MPEGRHIFPQMTVEENLEMGAFTDQADMARTMADVYERFPRLKERKRQLAGTLSGGEQQMLAVGRALMGKPKMILMDEPSMGLSPLLVKEIFAIIREVNKQGITILLVEQNAKMALAISDRAYVLETGTITLSGDAQELLNDARVKKAYLGQ
;
A
#
# COMPACT_ATOMS: atom_id res chain seq x y z
N MET A 1 -3.84 -7.00 1.01
CA MET A 1 -4.69 -5.88 0.51
C MET A 1 -4.97 -6.19 -0.95
N PRO A 2 -6.12 -6.76 -1.27
CA PRO A 2 -6.51 -6.99 -2.66
C PRO A 2 -6.80 -5.66 -3.36
N GLU A 3 -6.83 -5.70 -4.70
CA GLU A 3 -7.29 -4.62 -5.55
C GLU A 3 -8.66 -4.09 -5.10
N GLY A 4 -8.93 -2.80 -5.25
CA GLY A 4 -10.23 -2.20 -4.91
C GLY A 4 -10.43 -1.80 -3.45
N ARG A 5 -9.35 -1.74 -2.65
CA ARG A 5 -9.30 -1.19 -1.26
C ARG A 5 -10.06 -2.00 -0.21
N HIS A 6 -11.20 -2.60 -0.54
CA HIS A 6 -12.04 -3.46 0.31
C HIS A 6 -12.25 -2.92 1.75
N ILE A 7 -12.55 -1.62 1.85
CA ILE A 7 -12.97 -1.00 3.12
C ILE A 7 -14.41 -1.41 3.46
N PHE A 8 -14.81 -1.21 4.70
CA PHE A 8 -16.21 -1.33 5.15
C PHE A 8 -16.89 0.05 5.03
N PRO A 9 -17.63 0.33 3.95
CA PRO A 9 -18.08 1.70 3.64
C PRO A 9 -19.11 2.25 4.63
N GLN A 10 -19.86 1.37 5.29
CA GLN A 10 -20.89 1.72 6.28
C GLN A 10 -20.33 1.87 7.70
N MET A 11 -19.06 1.54 7.92
CA MET A 11 -18.35 1.75 9.17
C MET A 11 -17.58 3.06 9.12
N THR A 12 -17.33 3.64 10.27
CA THR A 12 -16.45 4.81 10.41
C THR A 12 -15.00 4.44 10.10
N VAL A 13 -14.14 5.45 9.95
CA VAL A 13 -12.68 5.25 9.81
C VAL A 13 -12.13 4.48 11.03
N GLU A 14 -12.52 4.88 12.24
CA GLU A 14 -12.08 4.27 13.50
C GLU A 14 -12.48 2.80 13.56
N GLU A 15 -13.75 2.46 13.31
CA GLU A 15 -14.23 1.07 13.28
C GLU A 15 -13.55 0.23 12.21
N ASN A 16 -13.26 0.79 11.02
CA ASN A 16 -12.47 0.10 10.01
C ASN A 16 -11.06 -0.26 10.51
N LEU A 17 -10.41 0.65 11.23
CA LEU A 17 -9.09 0.38 11.81
C LEU A 17 -9.16 -0.68 12.93
N GLU A 18 -10.15 -0.60 13.81
CA GLU A 18 -10.39 -1.59 14.88
C GLU A 18 -10.56 -3.00 14.32
N MET A 19 -11.25 -3.14 13.18
CA MET A 19 -11.37 -4.42 12.49
C MET A 19 -10.02 -5.02 12.07
N GLY A 20 -9.01 -4.18 11.83
CA GLY A 20 -7.65 -4.63 11.54
C GLY A 20 -6.92 -5.24 12.75
N ALA A 21 -7.31 -4.85 13.96
CA ALA A 21 -6.75 -5.36 15.22
C ALA A 21 -7.54 -6.54 15.81
N PHE A 22 -8.48 -7.13 15.06
CA PHE A 22 -9.39 -8.15 15.57
C PHE A 22 -8.68 -9.35 16.24
N THR A 23 -7.51 -9.72 15.70
CA THR A 23 -6.72 -10.86 16.21
C THR A 23 -5.76 -10.49 17.35
N ASP A 24 -5.43 -9.21 17.55
CA ASP A 24 -4.51 -8.72 18.59
C ASP A 24 -5.02 -7.39 19.14
N GLN A 25 -5.83 -7.47 20.18
CA GLN A 25 -6.43 -6.29 20.82
C GLN A 25 -5.58 -5.73 21.97
N ALA A 26 -4.53 -6.44 22.40
CA ALA A 26 -3.77 -6.07 23.61
C ALA A 26 -3.15 -4.66 23.54
N ASP A 27 -2.68 -4.26 22.35
CA ASP A 27 -2.06 -2.96 22.12
C ASP A 27 -2.84 -2.09 21.11
N MET A 28 -4.13 -2.37 20.92
CA MET A 28 -4.92 -1.71 19.87
C MET A 28 -4.84 -0.18 19.96
N ALA A 29 -4.97 0.39 21.16
CA ALA A 29 -4.93 1.85 21.33
C ALA A 29 -3.58 2.46 20.93
N ARG A 30 -2.46 1.79 21.23
CA ARG A 30 -1.12 2.22 20.84
C ARG A 30 -0.94 2.14 19.33
N THR A 31 -1.30 1.00 18.74
CA THR A 31 -1.20 0.79 17.29
C THR A 31 -2.08 1.76 16.52
N MET A 32 -3.28 2.07 17.06
CA MET A 32 -4.18 3.10 16.51
C MET A 32 -3.54 4.49 16.53
N ALA A 33 -2.84 4.83 17.62
CA ALA A 33 -2.12 6.10 17.73
C ALA A 33 -1.00 6.20 16.68
N ASP A 34 -0.22 5.12 16.50
CA ASP A 34 0.84 5.03 15.48
C ASP A 34 0.28 5.16 14.06
N VAL A 35 -0.87 4.54 13.77
CA VAL A 35 -1.56 4.67 12.48
C VAL A 35 -2.05 6.11 12.27
N TYR A 36 -2.60 6.76 13.28
CA TYR A 36 -3.05 8.15 13.18
C TYR A 36 -1.90 9.16 13.05
N GLU A 37 -0.73 8.85 13.60
CA GLU A 37 0.47 9.67 13.39
C GLU A 37 0.92 9.62 11.91
N ARG A 38 0.86 8.44 11.28
CA ARG A 38 1.20 8.26 9.85
C ARG A 38 0.15 8.85 8.91
N PHE A 39 -1.12 8.75 9.29
CA PHE A 39 -2.26 9.17 8.49
C PHE A 39 -3.07 10.24 9.23
N PRO A 40 -2.57 11.47 9.38
CA PRO A 40 -3.28 12.53 10.13
C PRO A 40 -4.68 12.79 9.60
N ARG A 41 -4.90 12.64 8.28
CA ARG A 41 -6.22 12.78 7.66
C ARG A 41 -7.23 11.74 8.15
N LEU A 42 -6.79 10.53 8.44
CA LEU A 42 -7.67 9.51 9.03
C LEU A 42 -8.06 9.87 10.47
N LYS A 43 -7.12 10.45 11.22
CA LYS A 43 -7.39 10.96 12.59
C LYS A 43 -8.43 12.07 12.59
N GLU A 44 -8.28 13.05 11.69
CA GLU A 44 -9.22 14.17 11.53
C GLU A 44 -10.63 13.68 11.21
N ARG A 45 -10.75 12.58 10.47
CA ARG A 45 -11.98 12.00 9.95
C ARG A 45 -12.42 10.71 10.65
N LYS A 46 -11.91 10.44 11.85
CA LYS A 46 -12.08 9.14 12.51
C LYS A 46 -13.53 8.70 12.70
N ARG A 47 -14.46 9.67 12.85
CA ARG A 47 -15.91 9.43 12.99
C ARG A 47 -16.68 9.48 11.68
N GLN A 48 -16.01 9.77 10.56
CA GLN A 48 -16.63 9.83 9.25
C GLN A 48 -16.84 8.42 8.70
N LEU A 49 -17.95 8.20 8.00
CA LEU A 49 -18.20 6.93 7.28
C LEU A 49 -17.17 6.74 6.17
N ALA A 50 -16.52 5.58 6.15
CA ALA A 50 -15.44 5.29 5.23
C ALA A 50 -15.87 5.36 3.75
N GLY A 51 -17.12 5.04 3.45
CA GLY A 51 -17.66 5.15 2.09
C GLY A 51 -17.71 6.57 1.54
N THR A 52 -17.63 7.59 2.40
CA THR A 52 -17.67 9.03 2.01
C THR A 52 -16.29 9.65 1.84
N LEU A 53 -15.23 8.88 2.08
CA LEU A 53 -13.84 9.29 1.88
C LEU A 53 -13.50 9.35 0.39
N SER A 54 -12.54 10.20 0.04
CA SER A 54 -11.92 10.19 -1.28
C SER A 54 -11.19 8.85 -1.55
N GLY A 55 -10.97 8.51 -2.82
CA GLY A 55 -10.28 7.27 -3.18
C GLY A 55 -8.89 7.14 -2.53
N GLY A 56 -8.14 8.23 -2.39
CA GLY A 56 -6.85 8.22 -1.70
C GLY A 56 -6.97 8.00 -0.21
N GLU A 57 -7.92 8.64 0.44
CA GLU A 57 -8.19 8.43 1.88
C GLU A 57 -8.66 6.99 2.17
N GLN A 58 -9.48 6.42 1.27
CA GLN A 58 -9.86 5.00 1.35
C GLN A 58 -8.65 4.07 1.21
N GLN A 59 -7.70 4.41 0.33
CA GLN A 59 -6.47 3.64 0.18
C GLN A 59 -5.59 3.73 1.44
N MET A 60 -5.44 4.92 2.01
CA MET A 60 -4.75 5.13 3.29
C MET A 60 -5.42 4.34 4.42
N LEU A 61 -6.75 4.33 4.46
CA LEU A 61 -7.52 3.55 5.44
C LEU A 61 -7.27 2.05 5.29
N ALA A 62 -7.23 1.52 4.06
CA ALA A 62 -6.94 0.12 3.80
C ALA A 62 -5.51 -0.26 4.26
N VAL A 63 -4.51 0.60 4.01
CA VAL A 63 -3.14 0.41 4.52
C VAL A 63 -3.12 0.49 6.05
N GLY A 64 -3.72 1.52 6.63
CA GLY A 64 -3.82 1.69 8.07
C GLY A 64 -4.44 0.48 8.77
N ARG A 65 -5.54 -0.04 8.21
CA ARG A 65 -6.19 -1.26 8.71
C ARG A 65 -5.26 -2.48 8.64
N ALA A 66 -4.47 -2.63 7.58
CA ALA A 66 -3.50 -3.72 7.49
C ALA A 66 -2.41 -3.60 8.57
N LEU A 67 -1.97 -2.38 8.89
CA LEU A 67 -0.97 -2.11 9.92
C LEU A 67 -1.48 -2.38 11.33
N MET A 68 -2.80 -2.24 11.58
CA MET A 68 -3.40 -2.55 12.88
C MET A 68 -3.15 -3.99 13.33
N GLY A 69 -3.00 -4.93 12.39
CA GLY A 69 -2.68 -6.33 12.68
C GLY A 69 -1.20 -6.60 13.00
N LYS A 70 -0.34 -5.58 13.10
CA LYS A 70 1.12 -5.69 13.34
C LYS A 70 1.79 -6.75 12.44
N PRO A 71 1.59 -6.70 11.13
CA PRO A 71 2.04 -7.75 10.23
C PRO A 71 3.56 -7.76 10.09
N LYS A 72 4.15 -8.94 9.91
CA LYS A 72 5.54 -9.08 9.46
C LYS A 72 5.68 -8.86 7.96
N MET A 73 4.59 -9.05 7.22
CA MET A 73 4.54 -8.90 5.76
C MET A 73 3.18 -8.37 5.32
N ILE A 74 3.16 -7.46 4.36
CA ILE A 74 1.95 -6.95 3.71
C ILE A 74 2.00 -7.30 2.21
N LEU A 75 0.92 -7.89 1.72
CA LEU A 75 0.68 -8.14 0.31
C LEU A 75 -0.19 -7.00 -0.24
N MET A 76 0.29 -6.27 -1.23
CA MET A 76 -0.41 -5.15 -1.86
C MET A 76 -0.62 -5.42 -3.34
N ASP A 77 -1.87 -5.36 -3.76
CA ASP A 77 -2.29 -5.59 -5.14
C ASP A 77 -2.80 -4.27 -5.73
N GLU A 78 -2.04 -3.73 -6.66
CA GLU A 78 -2.27 -2.45 -7.36
C GLU A 78 -2.71 -1.29 -6.44
N PRO A 79 -1.97 -0.97 -5.36
CA PRO A 79 -2.40 0.05 -4.41
C PRO A 79 -2.48 1.47 -5.01
N SER A 80 -1.84 1.71 -6.15
CA SER A 80 -1.84 3.02 -6.82
C SER A 80 -2.97 3.18 -7.85
N MET A 81 -3.72 2.11 -8.15
CA MET A 81 -4.73 2.13 -9.21
C MET A 81 -5.87 3.12 -8.93
N GLY A 82 -6.23 3.91 -9.94
CA GLY A 82 -7.32 4.89 -9.85
C GLY A 82 -7.05 6.09 -8.94
N LEU A 83 -5.78 6.32 -8.55
CA LEU A 83 -5.37 7.49 -7.80
C LEU A 83 -4.85 8.60 -8.71
N SER A 84 -5.00 9.86 -8.25
CA SER A 84 -4.34 10.99 -8.91
C SER A 84 -2.81 10.89 -8.80
N PRO A 85 -2.04 11.52 -9.70
CA PRO A 85 -0.57 11.46 -9.66
C PRO A 85 0.05 11.91 -8.33
N LEU A 86 -0.58 12.84 -7.64
CA LEU A 86 -0.14 13.28 -6.31
C LEU A 86 -0.32 12.17 -5.27
N LEU A 87 -1.49 11.54 -5.25
CA LEU A 87 -1.80 10.44 -4.32
C LEU A 87 -1.00 9.18 -4.61
N VAL A 88 -0.65 8.92 -5.90
CA VAL A 88 0.28 7.85 -6.27
C VAL A 88 1.63 8.06 -5.58
N LYS A 89 2.20 9.27 -5.66
CA LYS A 89 3.47 9.57 -4.97
C LYS A 89 3.36 9.39 -3.47
N GLU A 90 2.26 9.80 -2.88
CA GLU A 90 2.02 9.68 -1.45
C GLU A 90 1.93 8.22 -1.01
N ILE A 91 1.17 7.37 -1.72
CA ILE A 91 1.08 5.94 -1.37
C ILE A 91 2.42 5.21 -1.50
N PHE A 92 3.23 5.52 -2.53
CA PHE A 92 4.56 4.95 -2.66
C PHE A 92 5.52 5.42 -1.56
N ALA A 93 5.41 6.67 -1.10
CA ALA A 93 6.16 7.17 0.05
C ALA A 93 5.78 6.42 1.34
N ILE A 94 4.48 6.18 1.56
CA ILE A 94 3.98 5.40 2.69
C ILE A 94 4.48 3.95 2.63
N ILE A 95 4.42 3.29 1.47
CA ILE A 95 4.92 1.92 1.28
C ILE A 95 6.40 1.83 1.67
N ARG A 96 7.21 2.77 1.21
CA ARG A 96 8.64 2.85 1.54
C ARG A 96 8.88 3.06 3.03
N GLU A 97 8.09 3.92 3.66
CA GLU A 97 8.22 4.20 5.11
C GLU A 97 7.85 2.99 5.96
N VAL A 98 6.77 2.29 5.60
CA VAL A 98 6.35 1.04 6.25
C VAL A 98 7.42 -0.05 6.11
N ASN A 99 8.03 -0.18 4.93
CA ASN A 99 9.11 -1.15 4.70
C ASN A 99 10.35 -0.84 5.55
N LYS A 100 10.76 0.44 5.65
CA LYS A 100 11.91 0.86 6.49
C LYS A 100 11.76 0.49 7.96
N GLN A 101 10.55 0.26 8.44
CA GLN A 101 10.29 -0.17 9.81
C GLN A 101 10.37 -1.69 9.99
N GLY A 102 10.87 -2.40 8.97
CA GLY A 102 11.10 -3.84 9.00
C GLY A 102 9.89 -4.68 8.56
N ILE A 103 8.83 -4.07 8.05
CA ILE A 103 7.70 -4.81 7.47
C ILE A 103 8.05 -5.18 6.03
N THR A 104 8.07 -6.48 5.72
CA THR A 104 8.25 -6.96 4.35
C THR A 104 7.02 -6.60 3.51
N ILE A 105 7.24 -6.11 2.28
CA ILE A 105 6.15 -5.78 1.37
C ILE A 105 6.30 -6.57 0.08
N LEU A 106 5.28 -7.33 -0.29
CA LEU A 106 5.12 -7.86 -1.64
C LEU A 106 4.14 -6.96 -2.38
N LEU A 107 4.67 -6.24 -3.37
CA LEU A 107 3.93 -5.25 -4.14
C LEU A 107 3.67 -5.79 -5.55
N VAL A 108 2.43 -5.88 -5.96
CA VAL A 108 2.02 -6.07 -7.35
C VAL A 108 1.60 -4.71 -7.90
N GLU A 109 2.22 -4.26 -8.98
CA GLU A 109 2.00 -2.94 -9.57
C GLU A 109 2.21 -2.93 -11.08
N GLN A 110 1.33 -2.23 -11.77
CA GLN A 110 1.47 -1.94 -13.19
C GLN A 110 2.43 -0.74 -13.42
N ASN A 111 2.52 0.17 -12.46
CA ASN A 111 3.44 1.31 -12.51
C ASN A 111 4.88 0.84 -12.21
N ALA A 112 5.47 0.15 -13.17
CA ALA A 112 6.79 -0.48 -13.04
C ALA A 112 7.88 0.51 -12.58
N LYS A 113 7.87 1.75 -13.11
CA LYS A 113 8.86 2.77 -12.75
C LYS A 113 8.85 3.10 -11.26
N MET A 114 7.65 3.33 -10.71
CA MET A 114 7.50 3.67 -9.31
C MET A 114 7.79 2.46 -8.41
N ALA A 115 7.31 1.28 -8.81
CA ALA A 115 7.55 0.05 -8.06
C ALA A 115 9.04 -0.29 -7.98
N LEU A 116 9.76 -0.32 -9.11
CA LEU A 116 11.20 -0.59 -9.17
C LEU A 116 12.03 0.44 -8.40
N ALA A 117 11.60 1.70 -8.38
CA ALA A 117 12.32 2.76 -7.67
C ALA A 117 12.33 2.59 -6.14
N ILE A 118 11.40 1.82 -5.57
CA ILE A 118 11.28 1.62 -4.12
C ILE A 118 11.54 0.18 -3.68
N SER A 119 11.68 -0.76 -4.61
CA SER A 119 11.85 -2.19 -4.31
C SER A 119 13.33 -2.55 -4.24
N ASP A 120 13.65 -3.57 -3.44
CA ASP A 120 14.99 -4.18 -3.40
C ASP A 120 15.14 -5.22 -4.52
N ARG A 121 14.09 -6.00 -4.76
CA ARG A 121 14.04 -7.07 -5.76
C ARG A 121 12.72 -7.06 -6.52
N ALA A 122 12.76 -7.44 -7.80
CA ALA A 122 11.55 -7.52 -8.60
C ALA A 122 11.50 -8.76 -9.49
N TYR A 123 10.27 -9.08 -9.88
CA TYR A 123 9.90 -10.13 -10.82
C TYR A 123 9.00 -9.52 -11.90
N VAL A 124 9.39 -9.69 -13.15
CA VAL A 124 8.58 -9.22 -14.29
C VAL A 124 7.77 -10.40 -14.79
N LEU A 125 6.45 -10.24 -14.77
CA LEU A 125 5.50 -11.25 -15.25
C LEU A 125 4.96 -10.85 -16.62
N GLU A 126 4.98 -11.80 -17.54
CA GLU A 126 4.33 -11.68 -18.84
C GLU A 126 3.50 -12.93 -19.09
N THR A 127 2.21 -12.75 -19.35
CA THR A 127 1.27 -13.86 -19.63
C THR A 127 1.33 -15.00 -18.60
N GLY A 128 1.42 -14.62 -17.31
CA GLY A 128 1.46 -15.58 -16.19
C GLY A 128 2.81 -16.25 -15.94
N THR A 129 3.87 -15.86 -16.67
CA THR A 129 5.22 -16.42 -16.55
C THR A 129 6.22 -15.35 -16.11
N ILE A 130 7.12 -15.70 -15.19
CA ILE A 130 8.23 -14.80 -14.80
C ILE A 130 9.27 -14.82 -15.92
N THR A 131 9.41 -13.67 -16.61
CA THR A 131 10.37 -13.52 -17.73
C THR A 131 11.70 -12.94 -17.27
N LEU A 132 11.69 -12.10 -16.23
CA LEU A 132 12.88 -11.49 -15.63
C LEU A 132 12.76 -11.48 -14.11
N SER A 133 13.87 -11.59 -13.43
CA SER A 133 13.95 -11.38 -11.98
C SER A 133 15.35 -10.93 -11.57
N GLY A 134 15.45 -10.10 -10.53
CA GLY A 134 16.72 -9.62 -10.03
C GLY A 134 16.62 -8.41 -9.13
N ASP A 135 17.74 -7.72 -8.94
CA ASP A 135 17.80 -6.43 -8.27
C ASP A 135 16.93 -5.42 -8.99
N ALA A 136 16.15 -4.65 -8.22
CA ALA A 136 15.18 -3.73 -8.82
C ALA A 136 15.85 -2.56 -9.56
N GLN A 137 17.03 -2.11 -9.12
CA GLN A 137 17.77 -1.03 -9.78
C GLN A 137 18.41 -1.51 -11.08
N GLU A 138 18.85 -2.77 -11.13
CA GLU A 138 19.33 -3.38 -12.37
C GLU A 138 18.18 -3.51 -13.38
N LEU A 139 17.01 -3.99 -12.93
CA LEU A 139 15.83 -4.12 -13.79
C LEU A 139 15.29 -2.76 -14.26
N LEU A 140 15.35 -1.72 -13.45
CA LEU A 140 14.97 -0.36 -13.84
C LEU A 140 15.81 0.15 -15.03
N ASN A 141 17.04 -0.34 -15.16
CA ASN A 141 17.98 0.02 -16.24
C ASN A 141 17.99 -0.98 -17.41
N ASP A 142 17.34 -2.13 -17.30
CA ASP A 142 17.27 -3.14 -18.36
C ASP A 142 16.49 -2.61 -19.58
N ALA A 143 17.09 -2.78 -20.78
CA ALA A 143 16.48 -2.28 -22.03
C ALA A 143 15.12 -2.92 -22.33
N ARG A 144 14.91 -4.20 -21.95
CA ARG A 144 13.64 -4.91 -22.15
C ARG A 144 12.53 -4.31 -21.28
N VAL A 145 12.85 -4.04 -20.00
CA VAL A 145 11.92 -3.40 -19.06
C VAL A 145 11.59 -1.98 -19.51
N LYS A 146 12.59 -1.21 -19.95
CA LYS A 146 12.38 0.14 -20.49
C LYS A 146 11.44 0.14 -21.68
N LYS A 147 11.66 -0.73 -22.64
CA LYS A 147 10.84 -0.85 -23.85
C LYS A 147 9.41 -1.31 -23.55
N ALA A 148 9.24 -2.30 -22.65
CA ALA A 148 7.94 -2.89 -22.37
C ALA A 148 7.06 -2.06 -21.43
N TYR A 149 7.66 -1.40 -20.42
CA TYR A 149 6.91 -0.82 -19.29
C TYR A 149 7.22 0.67 -19.03
N LEU A 150 8.33 1.22 -19.54
CA LEU A 150 8.73 2.59 -19.22
C LEU A 150 8.54 3.56 -20.41
N GLY A 151 8.08 3.07 -21.57
CA GLY A 151 7.77 3.90 -22.73
C GLY A 151 9.00 4.55 -23.40
N GLN A 152 10.18 3.92 -23.27
CA GLN A 152 11.46 4.39 -23.86
C GLN A 152 12.00 3.41 -24.88
#